data_169167c122dc6ad152ceed79b8686e8a
#
_entry.id   169167c122dc6ad152ceed79b8686e8a
#
_cell.length_a   1.000
_cell.length_b   1.000
_cell.length_c   1.000
_cell.angle_alpha   90.00
_cell.angle_beta   90.00
_cell.angle_gamma   90.00
#
_symmetry.space_group_name_H-M   'P 1'
#
loop_
_entity.id
_entity.type
_entity.pdbx_description
1 polymer ?
#
loop_
_entity_poly.entity_id
_entity_poly.type
_entity_poly.pdbx_seq_one_letter_code
_entity_poly.pdbx_strand_id
1 'polypeptide(L)'
;ISWSAAWMFYLATVRLRGEKIMKNLHNLIMIGFIGYGISISNTIQAFKAILKRKYAFLRTPKYAVQVSTDDWKSKRYHVPLDLTILAETSAVVLGLFGITVAFSNSNFGIIPILSLYITAYGLVALLTLFSSKADGPKLTH
;
A
#
# COMPACT_ATOMS: atom_id res chain seq x y z
N ILE A 1 -2.46 -20.75 2.93
CA ILE A 1 -1.05 -21.19 2.74
C ILE A 1 -0.18 -20.02 2.25
N SER A 2 -0.61 -19.18 1.28
CA SER A 2 0.23 -18.09 0.78
C SER A 2 0.48 -16.96 1.80
N TRP A 3 -0.38 -16.81 2.78
CA TRP A 3 -0.31 -15.78 3.81
C TRP A 3 0.81 -16.00 4.82
N SER A 4 1.03 -17.25 5.18
CA SER A 4 2.05 -17.62 6.15
C SER A 4 3.47 -17.57 5.55
N ALA A 5 3.62 -17.72 4.23
CA ALA A 5 4.93 -17.81 3.59
C ALA A 5 5.76 -16.52 3.76
N ALA A 6 5.17 -15.34 3.54
CA ALA A 6 5.88 -14.07 3.72
C ALA A 6 6.30 -13.84 5.18
N TRP A 7 5.44 -14.20 6.13
CA TRP A 7 5.71 -14.09 7.56
C TRP A 7 6.80 -15.08 7.99
N MET A 8 6.73 -16.31 7.51
CA MET A 8 7.76 -17.32 7.79
C MET A 8 9.12 -16.93 7.23
N PHE A 9 9.15 -16.40 6.00
CA PHE A 9 10.38 -15.91 5.38
C PHE A 9 11.00 -14.76 6.16
N TYR A 10 10.18 -13.79 6.58
CA TYR A 10 10.64 -12.67 7.40
C TYR A 10 11.19 -13.14 8.75
N LEU A 11 10.47 -14.02 9.44
CA LEU A 11 10.89 -14.56 10.73
C LEU A 11 12.19 -15.37 10.60
N ALA A 12 12.34 -16.16 9.54
CA ALA A 12 13.56 -16.87 9.25
C ALA A 12 14.74 -15.91 9.04
N THR A 13 14.52 -14.82 8.28
CA THR A 13 15.54 -13.79 8.03
C THR A 13 15.98 -13.10 9.33
N VAL A 14 15.04 -12.70 10.19
CA VAL A 14 15.33 -12.07 11.50
C VAL A 14 16.16 -13.03 12.38
N ARG A 15 15.79 -14.32 12.37
CA ARG A 15 16.51 -15.35 13.13
C ARG A 15 17.92 -15.59 12.61
N LEU A 16 18.10 -15.65 11.29
CA LEU A 16 19.41 -15.82 10.66
C LEU A 16 20.35 -14.62 10.93
N ARG A 17 19.79 -13.42 11.09
CA ARG A 17 20.54 -12.22 11.48
C ARG A 17 20.88 -12.15 12.97
N GLY A 18 20.43 -13.13 13.77
CA GLY A 18 20.64 -13.14 15.21
C GLY A 18 19.86 -12.05 15.97
N GLU A 19 18.87 -11.45 15.33
CA GLU A 19 18.05 -10.38 15.92
C GLU A 19 16.89 -10.97 16.74
N LYS A 20 16.46 -10.24 17.78
CA LYS A 20 15.30 -10.62 18.59
C LYS A 20 14.00 -10.38 17.80
N ILE A 21 13.20 -11.42 17.64
CA ILE A 21 11.90 -11.36 16.92
C ILE A 21 10.99 -10.27 17.49
N MET A 22 10.92 -10.16 18.82
CA MET A 22 10.08 -9.15 19.49
C MET A 22 10.44 -7.71 19.13
N LYS A 23 11.73 -7.42 18.89
CA LYS A 23 12.18 -6.09 18.47
C LYS A 23 11.70 -5.73 17.07
N ASN A 24 11.50 -6.73 16.23
CA ASN A 24 11.13 -6.58 14.82
C ASN A 24 9.65 -6.85 14.54
N LEU A 25 8.84 -7.08 15.58
CA LEU A 25 7.43 -7.40 15.44
C LEU A 25 6.64 -6.28 14.76
N HIS A 26 6.96 -5.01 15.05
CA HIS A 26 6.33 -3.87 14.41
C HIS A 26 6.59 -3.82 12.90
N ASN A 27 7.80 -4.19 12.44
CA ASN A 27 8.12 -4.27 11.01
C ASN A 27 7.28 -5.34 10.31
N LEU A 28 7.06 -6.47 10.99
CA LEU A 28 6.22 -7.55 10.48
C LEU A 28 4.78 -7.09 10.27
N ILE A 29 4.23 -6.36 11.23
CA ILE A 29 2.90 -5.76 11.13
C ILE A 29 2.85 -4.75 9.97
N MET A 30 3.84 -3.87 9.87
CA MET A 30 3.94 -2.86 8.80
C MET A 30 4.02 -3.49 7.40
N ILE A 31 4.81 -4.56 7.23
CA ILE A 31 4.87 -5.32 5.98
C ILE A 31 3.49 -5.88 5.61
N GLY A 32 2.75 -6.38 6.60
CA GLY A 32 1.37 -6.83 6.40
C GLY A 32 0.47 -5.69 5.90
N PHE A 33 0.46 -4.55 6.57
CA PHE A 33 -0.35 -3.39 6.16
C PHE A 33 -0.01 -2.89 4.75
N ILE A 34 1.28 -2.76 4.42
CA ILE A 34 1.72 -2.35 3.09
C ILE A 34 1.28 -3.38 2.04
N GLY A 35 1.51 -4.67 2.31
CA GLY A 35 1.13 -5.75 1.40
C GLY A 35 -0.36 -5.76 1.08
N TYR A 36 -1.22 -5.57 2.09
CA TYR A 36 -2.66 -5.44 1.87
C TYR A 36 -3.01 -4.15 1.14
N GLY A 37 -2.46 -3.02 1.58
CA GLY A 37 -2.77 -1.73 1.01
C GLY A 37 -2.51 -1.65 -0.50
N ILE A 38 -1.41 -2.23 -0.98
CA ILE A 38 -1.07 -2.23 -2.42
C ILE A 38 -1.77 -3.33 -3.23
N SER A 39 -2.51 -4.25 -2.59
CA SER A 39 -3.11 -5.41 -3.27
C SER A 39 -4.11 -5.01 -4.35
N ILE A 40 -4.94 -4.00 -4.10
CA ILE A 40 -5.91 -3.49 -5.08
C ILE A 40 -5.18 -2.90 -6.28
N SER A 41 -4.19 -2.06 -6.05
CA SER A 41 -3.39 -1.45 -7.12
C SER A 41 -2.73 -2.52 -7.99
N ASN A 42 -2.07 -3.51 -7.37
CA ASN A 42 -1.47 -4.63 -8.08
C ASN A 42 -2.48 -5.44 -8.88
N THR A 43 -3.66 -5.70 -8.32
CA THR A 43 -4.73 -6.43 -9.00
C THR A 43 -5.21 -5.68 -10.23
N ILE A 44 -5.46 -4.38 -10.11
CA ILE A 44 -5.86 -3.53 -11.24
C ILE A 44 -4.80 -3.54 -12.33
N GLN A 45 -3.53 -3.41 -11.99
CA GLN A 45 -2.44 -3.44 -12.96
C GLN A 45 -2.30 -4.81 -13.64
N ALA A 46 -2.46 -5.90 -12.89
CA ALA A 46 -2.47 -7.25 -13.44
C ALA A 46 -3.61 -7.45 -14.44
N PHE A 47 -4.82 -7.02 -14.10
CA PHE A 47 -5.97 -7.06 -15.02
C PHE A 47 -5.71 -6.23 -16.29
N LYS A 48 -5.18 -5.03 -16.14
CA LYS A 48 -4.83 -4.17 -17.26
C LYS A 48 -3.80 -4.85 -18.18
N ALA A 49 -2.81 -5.53 -17.61
CA ALA A 49 -1.79 -6.27 -18.36
C ALA A 49 -2.40 -7.46 -19.13
N ILE A 50 -3.29 -8.23 -18.50
CA ILE A 50 -4.00 -9.36 -19.14
C ILE A 50 -4.84 -8.87 -20.32
N LEU A 51 -5.51 -7.74 -20.18
CA LEU A 51 -6.31 -7.12 -21.23
C LEU A 51 -5.45 -6.46 -22.33
N LYS A 52 -4.16 -6.66 -22.31
CA LYS A 52 -3.17 -6.16 -23.32
C LYS A 52 -3.31 -4.66 -23.60
N ARG A 53 -3.72 -3.85 -22.62
CA ARG A 53 -3.76 -2.41 -22.81
C ARG A 53 -2.32 -1.89 -22.91
N LYS A 54 -2.03 -1.20 -23.99
CA LYS A 54 -0.73 -0.55 -24.18
C LYS A 54 -0.56 0.53 -23.10
N TYR A 55 0.43 0.35 -22.26
CA TYR A 55 0.85 1.38 -21.32
C TYR A 55 2.16 1.99 -21.78
N ALA A 56 2.24 3.31 -21.75
CA ALA A 56 3.51 3.98 -21.82
C ALA A 56 4.33 3.58 -20.59
N PHE A 57 5.52 3.03 -20.79
CA PHE A 57 6.46 2.75 -19.72
C PHE A 57 6.96 4.08 -19.16
N LEU A 58 6.35 4.54 -18.07
CA LEU A 58 6.83 5.71 -17.36
C LEU A 58 8.10 5.32 -16.60
N ARG A 59 9.23 5.79 -17.10
CA ARG A 59 10.49 5.65 -16.37
C ARG A 59 10.37 6.42 -15.06
N THR A 60 10.73 5.79 -13.95
CA THR A 60 10.90 6.50 -12.67
C THR A 60 11.90 7.63 -12.88
N PRO A 61 11.55 8.89 -12.59
CA PRO A 61 12.48 9.99 -12.73
C PRO A 61 13.69 9.71 -11.83
N LYS A 62 14.86 9.59 -12.43
CA LYS A 62 16.11 9.49 -11.68
C LYS A 62 16.48 10.90 -11.23
N TYR A 63 16.11 11.26 -10.03
CA TYR A 63 16.66 12.45 -9.40
C TYR A 63 18.11 12.15 -9.06
N ALA A 64 19.03 12.55 -9.94
CA ALA A 64 20.46 12.43 -9.68
C ALA A 64 20.82 13.42 -8.56
N VAL A 65 20.67 13.00 -7.32
CA VAL A 65 21.19 13.73 -6.15
C VAL A 65 22.69 13.50 -6.15
N GLN A 66 23.44 14.44 -6.70
CA GLN A 66 24.89 14.33 -6.84
C GLN A 66 25.65 15.05 -5.70
N VAL A 67 24.99 15.93 -4.95
CA VAL A 67 25.59 16.73 -3.90
C VAL A 67 24.71 16.70 -2.64
N SER A 68 25.30 16.67 -1.46
CA SER A 68 24.60 16.65 -0.18
C SER A 68 23.71 17.88 0.09
N THR A 69 23.88 18.95 -0.69
CA THR A 69 23.07 20.18 -0.65
C THR A 69 21.83 20.11 -1.55
N ASP A 70 21.67 19.07 -2.36
CA ASP A 70 20.52 18.91 -3.26
C ASP A 70 19.28 18.56 -2.45
N ASP A 71 18.32 19.48 -2.40
CA ASP A 71 17.09 19.30 -1.64
C ASP A 71 16.16 18.31 -2.33
N TRP A 72 16.29 17.02 -1.96
CA TRP A 72 15.43 15.94 -2.45
C TRP A 72 13.95 16.15 -2.05
N LYS A 73 13.67 16.98 -1.03
CA LYS A 73 12.30 17.26 -0.58
C LYS A 73 11.51 18.12 -1.56
N SER A 74 12.21 18.95 -2.34
CA SER A 74 11.59 19.75 -3.40
C SER A 74 11.26 18.93 -4.64
N LYS A 75 11.91 17.76 -4.81
CA LYS A 75 11.76 16.87 -5.97
C LYS A 75 10.70 15.77 -5.68
N ARG A 76 9.53 16.14 -5.21
CA ARG A 76 8.48 15.16 -4.89
C ARG A 76 7.94 14.51 -6.16
N TYR A 77 7.87 13.17 -6.13
CA TYR A 77 7.20 12.38 -7.16
C TYR A 77 5.70 12.67 -7.10
N HIS A 78 5.15 13.20 -8.17
CA HIS A 78 3.72 13.42 -8.29
C HIS A 78 3.04 12.10 -8.71
N VAL A 79 2.25 11.53 -7.83
CA VAL A 79 1.43 10.36 -8.14
C VAL A 79 0.14 10.86 -8.78
N PRO A 80 -0.12 10.56 -10.07
CA PRO A 80 -1.39 10.94 -10.68
C PRO A 80 -2.54 10.24 -9.96
N LEU A 81 -3.62 10.98 -9.69
CA LEU A 81 -4.86 10.39 -9.19
C LEU A 81 -5.42 9.45 -10.27
N ASP A 82 -5.34 8.15 -10.02
CA ASP A 82 -5.90 7.11 -10.89
C ASP A 82 -7.18 6.53 -10.25
N LEU A 83 -7.96 5.81 -11.05
CA LEU A 83 -9.14 5.05 -10.62
C LEU A 83 -8.87 4.09 -9.44
N THR A 84 -7.61 3.77 -9.19
CA THR A 84 -7.15 2.96 -8.05
C THR A 84 -7.62 3.53 -6.71
N ILE A 85 -7.60 4.87 -6.56
CA ILE A 85 -8.03 5.53 -5.33
C ILE A 85 -9.53 5.33 -5.06
N LEU A 86 -10.35 5.30 -6.12
CA LEU A 86 -11.78 5.01 -5.99
C LEU A 86 -12.00 3.58 -5.51
N ALA A 87 -11.21 2.62 -6.03
CA ALA A 87 -11.30 1.23 -5.61
C ALA A 87 -10.85 1.06 -4.15
N GLU A 88 -9.77 1.71 -3.72
CA GLU A 88 -9.28 1.70 -2.35
C GLU A 88 -10.30 2.33 -1.39
N THR A 89 -10.85 3.49 -1.74
CA THR A 89 -11.89 4.17 -0.93
C THR A 89 -13.17 3.31 -0.85
N SER A 90 -13.58 2.69 -1.95
CA SER A 90 -14.73 1.78 -1.98
C SER A 90 -14.51 0.57 -1.07
N ALA A 91 -13.28 0.01 -1.04
CA ALA A 91 -12.93 -1.09 -0.15
C ALA A 91 -13.03 -0.69 1.33
N VAL A 92 -12.62 0.54 1.68
CA VAL A 92 -12.78 1.08 3.05
C VAL A 92 -14.26 1.18 3.40
N VAL A 93 -15.10 1.76 2.52
CA VAL A 93 -16.54 1.91 2.76
C VAL A 93 -17.22 0.55 2.93
N LEU A 94 -16.91 -0.42 2.04
CA LEU A 94 -17.43 -1.79 2.14
C LEU A 94 -16.96 -2.48 3.42
N GLY A 95 -15.73 -2.26 3.83
CA GLY A 95 -15.21 -2.79 5.09
C GLY A 95 -15.95 -2.24 6.31
N LEU A 96 -16.19 -0.92 6.35
CA LEU A 96 -16.98 -0.27 7.40
C LEU A 96 -18.42 -0.83 7.44
N PHE A 97 -19.04 -0.97 6.27
CA PHE A 97 -20.36 -1.61 6.17
C PHE A 97 -20.32 -3.06 6.69
N GLY A 98 -19.27 -3.83 6.32
CA GLY A 98 -19.05 -5.18 6.82
C GLY A 98 -18.95 -5.25 8.35
N ILE A 99 -18.29 -4.26 8.99
CA ILE A 99 -18.22 -4.16 10.45
C ILE A 99 -19.63 -3.96 11.04
N THR A 100 -20.44 -3.05 10.47
CA THR A 100 -21.80 -2.82 10.98
C THR A 100 -22.65 -4.09 10.89
N VAL A 101 -22.56 -4.82 9.76
CA VAL A 101 -23.25 -6.10 9.58
C VAL A 101 -22.74 -7.16 10.57
N ALA A 102 -21.42 -7.21 10.82
CA ALA A 102 -20.84 -8.13 11.79
C ALA A 102 -21.36 -7.88 13.22
N PHE A 103 -21.47 -6.62 13.63
CA PHE A 103 -22.09 -6.25 14.90
C PHE A 103 -23.56 -6.66 14.98
N SER A 104 -24.34 -6.38 13.94
CA SER A 104 -25.78 -6.72 13.89
C SER A 104 -26.03 -8.23 14.00
N ASN A 105 -25.11 -9.05 13.48
CA ASN A 105 -25.20 -10.50 13.50
C ASN A 105 -24.41 -11.16 14.66
N SER A 106 -23.89 -10.36 15.59
CA SER A 106 -23.06 -10.83 16.71
C SER A 106 -21.83 -11.66 16.28
N ASN A 107 -21.34 -11.43 15.06
CA ASN A 107 -20.17 -12.13 14.50
C ASN A 107 -18.89 -11.32 14.75
N PHE A 108 -18.45 -11.28 16.00
CA PHE A 108 -17.29 -10.48 16.41
C PHE A 108 -15.95 -11.02 15.90
N GLY A 109 -15.89 -12.29 15.50
CA GLY A 109 -14.64 -12.93 15.05
C GLY A 109 -14.08 -12.34 13.74
N ILE A 110 -14.92 -11.75 12.89
CA ILE A 110 -14.48 -11.16 11.61
C ILE A 110 -14.01 -9.71 11.76
N ILE A 111 -14.38 -9.02 12.85
CA ILE A 111 -14.09 -7.59 13.05
C ILE A 111 -12.59 -7.28 13.02
N PRO A 112 -11.70 -8.04 13.69
CA PRO A 112 -10.26 -7.76 13.65
C PRO A 112 -9.70 -7.82 12.21
N ILE A 113 -10.17 -8.76 11.41
CA ILE A 113 -9.73 -8.93 10.02
C ILE A 113 -10.20 -7.74 9.17
N LEU A 114 -11.49 -7.36 9.27
CA LEU A 114 -12.02 -6.20 8.56
C LEU A 114 -11.32 -4.90 8.98
N SER A 115 -11.04 -4.73 10.27
CA SER A 115 -10.31 -3.55 10.78
C SER A 115 -8.91 -3.45 10.19
N LEU A 116 -8.22 -4.58 10.04
CA LEU A 116 -6.91 -4.62 9.40
C LEU A 116 -6.98 -4.17 7.94
N TYR A 117 -7.96 -4.67 7.17
CA TYR A 117 -8.16 -4.26 5.78
C TYR A 117 -8.50 -2.78 5.64
N ILE A 118 -9.45 -2.29 6.45
CA ILE A 118 -9.86 -0.88 6.44
C ILE A 118 -8.67 0.02 6.73
N THR A 119 -7.86 -0.33 7.72
CA THR A 119 -6.67 0.45 8.08
C THR A 119 -5.63 0.43 6.97
N ALA A 120 -5.38 -0.73 6.35
CA ALA A 120 -4.41 -0.88 5.28
C ALA A 120 -4.81 -0.06 4.04
N TYR A 121 -6.04 -0.21 3.56
CA TYR A 121 -6.52 0.54 2.39
C TYR A 121 -6.68 2.03 2.68
N GLY A 122 -7.16 2.38 3.88
CA GLY A 122 -7.27 3.77 4.30
C GLY A 122 -5.91 4.47 4.36
N LEU A 123 -4.88 3.79 4.86
CA LEU A 123 -3.51 4.32 4.90
C LEU A 123 -2.99 4.58 3.48
N VAL A 124 -3.14 3.64 2.55
CA VAL A 124 -2.67 3.81 1.17
C VAL A 124 -3.45 4.90 0.47
N ALA A 125 -4.78 4.94 0.59
CA ALA A 125 -5.61 5.99 0.02
C ALA A 125 -5.21 7.39 0.54
N LEU A 126 -4.97 7.52 1.85
CA LEU A 126 -4.49 8.78 2.44
C LEU A 126 -3.11 9.17 1.91
N LEU A 127 -2.16 8.25 1.86
CA LEU A 127 -0.82 8.51 1.33
C LEU A 127 -0.88 8.94 -0.14
N THR A 128 -1.74 8.32 -0.95
CA THR A 128 -1.97 8.71 -2.35
C THR A 128 -2.53 10.12 -2.45
N LEU A 129 -3.53 10.46 -1.63
CA LEU A 129 -4.12 11.81 -1.60
C LEU A 129 -3.09 12.88 -1.19
N PHE A 130 -2.29 12.61 -0.16
CA PHE A 130 -1.24 13.54 0.28
C PHE A 130 -0.13 13.70 -0.77
N SER A 131 0.23 12.63 -1.46
CA SER A 131 1.24 12.67 -2.51
C SER A 131 0.74 13.37 -3.78
N SER A 132 -0.56 13.28 -4.09
CA SER A 132 -1.15 13.95 -5.25
C SER A 132 -1.32 15.46 -5.08
N LYS A 133 -1.48 15.94 -3.84
CA LYS A 133 -1.59 17.36 -3.51
C LYS A 133 -0.26 18.10 -3.45
N ALA A 134 0.87 17.36 -3.45
CA ALA A 134 2.19 18.00 -3.47
C ALA A 134 2.43 18.57 -4.87
N ASP A 135 2.40 19.91 -5.01
CA ASP A 135 2.72 20.64 -6.23
C ASP A 135 4.13 20.26 -6.71
N GLY A 136 4.20 19.31 -7.61
CA GLY A 136 5.41 18.98 -8.35
C GLY A 136 5.39 19.68 -9.72
N PRO A 137 6.55 19.94 -10.34
CA PRO A 137 6.61 20.55 -11.65
C PRO A 137 5.81 19.69 -12.64
N LYS A 138 4.84 20.29 -13.32
CA LYS A 138 4.09 19.65 -14.41
C LYS A 138 5.10 19.26 -15.48
N LEU A 139 5.28 17.96 -15.69
CA LEU A 139 6.02 17.46 -16.84
C LEU A 139 5.20 17.83 -18.09
N THR A 140 5.56 18.95 -18.71
CA THR A 140 5.09 19.28 -20.06
C THR A 140 5.80 18.33 -21.02
N HIS A 141 5.00 17.47 -21.66
CA HIS A 141 5.43 16.64 -22.79
C HIS A 141 5.52 17.48 -24.06
#